data_738fb15786743fe3d4c3e53ade8cba3e
#
_entry.id   738fb15786743fe3d4c3e53ade8cba3e
#
_cell.length_a   1.000
_cell.length_b   1.000
_cell.length_c   1.000
_cell.angle_alpha   90.00
_cell.angle_beta   90.00
_cell.angle_gamma   90.00
#
_symmetry.space_group_name_H-M   'P 1'
#
loop_
_entity.id
_entity.type
_entity.pdbx_description
1 polymer ?
#
loop_
_entity_poly.entity_id
_entity_poly.type
_entity_poly.pdbx_seq_one_letter_code
_entity_poly.pdbx_strand_id
1 'polypeptide(L)'
;MKIFVAAAALIALCAGLTLGAEKKVILPKGAAPNAGWSYGILVDGTLYVSGMGGEDAAGKIPATFEAEVKQSLDNINTVLKEAGMTPADIVSMQVYITDATLFDRMNTTYKAYFKDPKPARTTVVVSKLVGAGHVEITATARK
;
A
#
# COMPACT_ATOMS: atom_id res chain seq x y z
N MET A 1 -26.73 -23.70 63.90
CA MET A 1 -26.29 -24.48 62.73
C MET A 1 -26.08 -23.48 61.58
N LYS A 2 -24.82 -23.09 61.35
CA LYS A 2 -24.46 -22.06 60.36
C LYS A 2 -23.95 -22.78 59.10
N ILE A 3 -24.69 -22.63 58.01
CA ILE A 3 -24.35 -23.20 56.71
C ILE A 3 -23.44 -22.20 55.99
N PHE A 4 -22.18 -22.55 55.81
CA PHE A 4 -21.24 -21.79 54.95
C PHE A 4 -21.46 -22.22 53.49
N VAL A 5 -21.98 -21.31 52.67
CA VAL A 5 -22.01 -21.48 51.22
C VAL A 5 -20.67 -20.99 50.68
N ALA A 6 -19.83 -21.91 50.20
CA ALA A 6 -18.60 -21.59 49.51
C ALA A 6 -18.93 -21.27 48.04
N ALA A 7 -18.84 -20.02 47.66
CA ALA A 7 -18.91 -19.61 46.24
C ALA A 7 -17.55 -19.89 45.56
N ALA A 8 -17.49 -20.94 44.72
CA ALA A 8 -16.35 -21.21 43.85
C ALA A 8 -16.43 -20.27 42.67
N ALA A 9 -15.58 -19.26 42.63
CA ALA A 9 -15.39 -18.38 41.46
C ALA A 9 -14.63 -19.17 40.39
N LEU A 10 -15.32 -19.56 39.32
CA LEU A 10 -14.71 -20.15 38.11
C LEU A 10 -14.06 -19.03 37.32
N ILE A 11 -12.75 -18.83 37.47
CA ILE A 11 -11.96 -17.94 36.60
C ILE A 11 -11.70 -18.73 35.32
N ALA A 12 -12.50 -18.48 34.28
CA ALA A 12 -12.24 -18.95 32.94
C ALA A 12 -11.02 -18.20 32.39
N LEU A 13 -9.86 -18.84 32.45
CA LEU A 13 -8.65 -18.35 31.81
C LEU A 13 -8.83 -18.51 30.29
N CYS A 14 -9.36 -17.47 29.64
CA CYS A 14 -9.35 -17.37 28.18
C CYS A 14 -7.91 -17.20 27.73
N ALA A 15 -7.16 -18.29 27.59
CA ALA A 15 -5.93 -18.33 26.84
C ALA A 15 -6.32 -18.10 25.36
N GLY A 16 -6.42 -16.83 24.96
CA GLY A 16 -6.54 -16.46 23.56
C GLY A 16 -5.28 -16.94 22.85
N LEU A 17 -5.40 -18.02 22.07
CA LEU A 17 -4.39 -18.36 21.08
C LEU A 17 -4.29 -17.16 20.14
N THR A 18 -3.29 -16.29 20.34
CA THR A 18 -2.89 -15.30 19.36
C THR A 18 -2.23 -16.04 18.20
N LEU A 19 -3.05 -16.56 17.29
CA LEU A 19 -2.55 -16.95 15.97
C LEU A 19 -1.98 -15.67 15.36
N GLY A 20 -0.66 -15.67 15.09
CA GLY A 20 -0.03 -14.56 14.39
C GLY A 20 -0.79 -14.29 13.09
N ALA A 21 -1.01 -13.01 12.77
CA ALA A 21 -1.75 -12.62 11.58
C ALA A 21 -1.16 -13.28 10.32
N GLU A 22 -1.99 -13.99 9.57
CA GLU A 22 -1.58 -14.63 8.33
C GLU A 22 -1.29 -13.56 7.27
N LYS A 23 -0.07 -13.62 6.70
CA LYS A 23 0.35 -12.74 5.60
C LYS A 23 -0.04 -13.37 4.27
N LYS A 24 -0.88 -12.67 3.50
CA LYS A 24 -1.23 -13.05 2.13
C LYS A 24 -0.41 -12.22 1.14
N VAL A 25 0.36 -12.90 0.29
CA VAL A 25 1.04 -12.23 -0.84
C VAL A 25 0.02 -11.88 -1.90
N ILE A 26 0.03 -10.63 -2.35
CA ILE A 26 -0.82 -10.12 -3.44
C ILE A 26 0.06 -10.01 -4.70
N LEU A 27 -0.33 -10.76 -5.72
CA LEU A 27 0.31 -10.78 -7.03
C LEU A 27 -0.69 -10.30 -8.06
N PRO A 28 -0.48 -9.13 -8.71
CA PRO A 28 -1.38 -8.63 -9.75
C PRO A 28 -1.55 -9.63 -10.88
N LYS A 29 -2.76 -9.72 -11.44
CA LYS A 29 -3.06 -10.63 -12.55
C LYS A 29 -2.12 -10.35 -13.74
N GLY A 30 -1.46 -11.41 -14.21
CA GLY A 30 -0.51 -11.34 -15.31
C GLY A 30 0.90 -10.91 -14.94
N ALA A 31 1.15 -10.53 -13.69
CA ALA A 31 2.50 -10.27 -13.22
C ALA A 31 3.24 -11.58 -12.88
N ALA A 32 4.54 -11.61 -13.15
CA ALA A 32 5.40 -12.69 -12.69
C ALA A 32 5.81 -12.46 -11.23
N PRO A 33 5.95 -13.53 -10.40
CA PRO A 33 6.52 -13.41 -9.09
C PRO A 33 7.94 -12.83 -9.16
N ASN A 34 8.26 -11.91 -8.25
CA ASN A 34 9.61 -11.39 -8.10
C ASN A 34 10.34 -12.13 -6.96
N ALA A 35 11.61 -12.50 -7.15
CA ALA A 35 12.38 -13.22 -6.16
C ALA A 35 12.83 -12.36 -4.96
N GLY A 36 12.89 -11.04 -5.12
CA GLY A 36 13.44 -10.12 -4.11
C GLY A 36 12.38 -9.38 -3.29
N TRP A 37 11.10 -9.32 -3.75
CA TRP A 37 10.03 -8.56 -3.09
C TRP A 37 8.64 -9.01 -3.55
N SER A 38 7.60 -8.59 -2.83
CA SER A 38 6.20 -8.84 -3.18
C SER A 38 5.53 -7.56 -3.64
N TYR A 39 4.64 -7.60 -4.63
CA TYR A 39 3.86 -6.43 -5.07
C TYR A 39 3.00 -5.85 -3.95
N GLY A 40 2.44 -6.72 -3.11
CA GLY A 40 1.73 -6.31 -1.92
C GLY A 40 1.67 -7.44 -0.89
N ILE A 41 1.54 -7.06 0.37
CA ILE A 41 1.28 -7.96 1.50
C ILE A 41 0.00 -7.51 2.17
N LEU A 42 -0.99 -8.39 2.23
CA LEU A 42 -2.23 -8.20 2.97
C LEU A 42 -2.13 -8.94 4.30
N VAL A 43 -2.36 -8.22 5.40
CA VAL A 43 -2.40 -8.75 6.75
C VAL A 43 -3.40 -7.96 7.59
N ASP A 44 -4.30 -8.64 8.29
CA ASP A 44 -5.33 -8.03 9.17
C ASP A 44 -6.10 -6.87 8.52
N GLY A 45 -6.55 -7.05 7.27
CA GLY A 45 -7.26 -6.01 6.51
C GLY A 45 -6.40 -4.84 6.07
N THR A 46 -5.08 -4.86 6.34
CA THR A 46 -4.13 -3.84 5.90
C THR A 46 -3.29 -4.37 4.75
N LEU A 47 -3.30 -3.65 3.62
CA LEU A 47 -2.47 -3.93 2.45
C LEU A 47 -1.29 -2.96 2.41
N TYR A 48 -0.10 -3.52 2.39
CA TYR A 48 1.16 -2.81 2.15
C TYR A 48 1.56 -3.03 0.70
N VAL A 49 1.58 -1.97 -0.09
CA VAL A 49 2.00 -1.99 -1.51
C VAL A 49 3.45 -1.54 -1.60
N SER A 50 4.27 -2.31 -2.30
CA SER A 50 5.67 -1.98 -2.56
C SER A 50 5.82 -0.71 -3.41
N GLY A 51 7.04 -0.19 -3.49
CA GLY A 51 7.37 0.90 -4.42
C GLY A 51 7.00 0.54 -5.85
N MET A 52 6.13 1.35 -6.45
CA MET A 52 5.69 1.19 -7.83
C MET A 52 6.20 2.38 -8.64
N GLY A 53 7.05 2.11 -9.62
CA GLY A 53 7.45 3.10 -10.63
C GLY A 53 6.37 3.33 -11.68
N GLY A 54 6.67 4.20 -12.62
CA GLY A 54 5.76 4.56 -13.71
C GLY A 54 5.97 3.74 -15.00
N GLU A 55 6.61 2.59 -14.93
CA GLU A 55 6.77 1.70 -16.08
C GLU A 55 5.45 0.98 -16.41
N ASP A 56 5.16 0.83 -17.69
CA ASP A 56 4.06 0.00 -18.18
C ASP A 56 4.43 -1.50 -18.14
N ALA A 57 3.50 -2.35 -18.57
CA ALA A 57 3.69 -3.81 -18.59
C ALA A 57 4.84 -4.27 -19.52
N ALA A 58 5.31 -3.42 -20.43
CA ALA A 58 6.47 -3.67 -21.28
C ALA A 58 7.77 -3.10 -20.70
N GLY A 59 7.73 -2.52 -19.49
CA GLY A 59 8.87 -1.88 -18.83
C GLY A 59 9.21 -0.50 -19.39
N LYS A 60 8.30 0.11 -20.16
CA LYS A 60 8.54 1.42 -20.77
C LYS A 60 7.98 2.53 -19.89
N ILE A 61 8.79 3.56 -19.66
CA ILE A 61 8.38 4.78 -18.99
C ILE A 61 7.67 5.70 -19.99
N PRO A 62 6.49 6.28 -19.65
CA PRO A 62 5.79 7.24 -20.48
C PRO A 62 6.63 8.47 -20.80
N ALA A 63 6.34 9.12 -21.93
CA ALA A 63 7.14 10.26 -22.44
C ALA A 63 7.01 11.54 -21.60
N THR A 64 5.94 11.67 -20.80
CA THR A 64 5.74 12.84 -19.92
C THR A 64 5.72 12.40 -18.47
N PHE A 65 6.22 13.28 -17.60
CA PHE A 65 6.26 13.00 -16.16
C PHE A 65 4.85 12.83 -15.55
N GLU A 66 3.86 13.58 -16.02
CA GLU A 66 2.47 13.44 -15.59
C GLU A 66 1.90 12.05 -15.94
N ALA A 67 2.23 11.54 -17.12
CA ALA A 67 1.83 10.19 -17.53
C ALA A 67 2.59 9.12 -16.73
N GLU A 68 3.86 9.36 -16.38
CA GLU A 68 4.65 8.49 -15.50
C GLU A 68 4.03 8.43 -14.09
N VAL A 69 3.66 9.57 -13.49
CA VAL A 69 2.96 9.62 -12.20
C VAL A 69 1.64 8.85 -12.25
N LYS A 70 0.83 9.09 -13.31
CA LYS A 70 -0.42 8.37 -13.50
C LYS A 70 -0.20 6.86 -13.61
N GLN A 71 0.79 6.43 -14.37
CA GLN A 71 1.12 5.01 -14.53
C GLN A 71 1.54 4.37 -13.20
N SER A 72 2.36 5.05 -12.39
CA SER A 72 2.71 4.58 -11.05
C SER A 72 1.46 4.37 -10.17
N LEU A 73 0.51 5.32 -10.18
CA LEU A 73 -0.75 5.20 -9.46
C LEU A 73 -1.63 4.08 -10.02
N ASP A 74 -1.66 3.88 -11.33
CA ASP A 74 -2.39 2.78 -11.97
C ASP A 74 -1.76 1.42 -11.62
N ASN A 75 -0.44 1.33 -11.51
CA ASN A 75 0.27 0.14 -11.06
C ASN A 75 -0.10 -0.22 -9.61
N ILE A 76 -0.17 0.77 -8.69
CA ILE A 76 -0.70 0.58 -7.33
C ILE A 76 -2.14 0.06 -7.38
N ASN A 77 -2.98 0.64 -8.25
CA ASN A 77 -4.38 0.24 -8.37
C ASN A 77 -4.54 -1.23 -8.85
N THR A 78 -3.60 -1.78 -9.63
CA THR A 78 -3.63 -3.21 -9.99
C THR A 78 -3.45 -4.10 -8.77
N VAL A 79 -2.54 -3.71 -7.84
CA VAL A 79 -2.33 -4.44 -6.57
C VAL A 79 -3.54 -4.32 -5.65
N LEU A 80 -4.13 -3.12 -5.54
CA LEU A 80 -5.36 -2.90 -4.77
C LEU A 80 -6.50 -3.79 -5.26
N LYS A 81 -6.75 -3.82 -6.57
CA LYS A 81 -7.81 -4.63 -7.19
C LYS A 81 -7.64 -6.12 -6.89
N GLU A 82 -6.43 -6.64 -6.94
CA GLU A 82 -6.15 -8.04 -6.63
C GLU A 82 -6.40 -8.36 -5.14
N ALA A 83 -6.22 -7.37 -4.26
CA ALA A 83 -6.58 -7.47 -2.84
C ALA A 83 -8.08 -7.21 -2.55
N GLY A 84 -8.91 -6.94 -3.58
CA GLY A 84 -10.32 -6.56 -3.42
C GLY A 84 -10.52 -5.16 -2.86
N MET A 85 -9.53 -4.28 -3.04
CA MET A 85 -9.52 -2.89 -2.58
C MET A 85 -9.58 -1.90 -3.76
N THR A 86 -9.76 -0.63 -3.43
CA THR A 86 -9.85 0.49 -4.36
C THR A 86 -8.94 1.65 -3.91
N PRO A 87 -8.68 2.66 -4.73
CA PRO A 87 -7.96 3.85 -4.29
C PRO A 87 -8.58 4.60 -3.10
N ALA A 88 -9.88 4.43 -2.85
CA ALA A 88 -10.55 5.02 -1.68
C ALA A 88 -10.15 4.35 -0.35
N ASP A 89 -9.62 3.13 -0.40
CA ASP A 89 -9.17 2.39 0.78
C ASP A 89 -7.72 2.78 1.17
N ILE A 90 -7.01 3.59 0.35
CA ILE A 90 -5.65 4.04 0.66
C ILE A 90 -5.69 5.04 1.81
N VAL A 91 -4.94 4.76 2.87
CA VAL A 91 -4.84 5.63 4.05
C VAL A 91 -3.54 6.44 4.09
N SER A 92 -2.46 5.92 3.49
CA SER A 92 -1.17 6.60 3.46
C SER A 92 -0.38 6.29 2.19
N MET A 93 0.38 7.27 1.73
CA MET A 93 1.29 7.15 0.59
C MET A 93 2.63 7.82 0.87
N GLN A 94 3.69 7.26 0.30
CA GLN A 94 5.01 7.90 0.24
C GLN A 94 5.37 8.06 -1.22
N VAL A 95 5.77 9.27 -1.59
CA VAL A 95 6.12 9.63 -2.96
C VAL A 95 7.58 10.05 -2.97
N TYR A 96 8.35 9.41 -3.83
CA TYR A 96 9.76 9.71 -4.07
C TYR A 96 9.89 10.28 -5.48
N ILE A 97 10.47 11.47 -5.61
CA ILE A 97 10.74 12.14 -6.90
C ILE A 97 12.22 12.48 -6.99
N THR A 98 12.76 12.49 -8.20
CA THR A 98 14.19 12.71 -8.41
C THR A 98 14.60 14.19 -8.51
N ASP A 99 13.62 15.11 -8.62
CA ASP A 99 13.87 16.55 -8.74
C ASP A 99 12.74 17.34 -8.07
N ALA A 100 13.10 18.36 -7.29
CA ALA A 100 12.14 19.24 -6.61
C ALA A 100 11.23 20.01 -7.58
N THR A 101 11.72 20.32 -8.79
CA THR A 101 10.94 21.00 -9.84
C THR A 101 9.76 20.17 -10.35
N LEU A 102 9.77 18.85 -10.11
CA LEU A 102 8.70 17.93 -10.48
C LEU A 102 7.52 17.95 -9.50
N PHE A 103 7.67 18.58 -8.33
CA PHE A 103 6.68 18.52 -7.25
C PHE A 103 5.29 19.03 -7.65
N ASP A 104 5.19 20.19 -8.28
CA ASP A 104 3.91 20.76 -8.67
C ASP A 104 3.26 19.99 -9.82
N ARG A 105 4.06 19.46 -10.74
CA ARG A 105 3.60 18.60 -11.83
C ARG A 105 3.05 17.28 -11.28
N MET A 106 3.76 16.65 -10.33
CA MET A 106 3.27 15.48 -9.60
C MET A 106 1.95 15.78 -8.89
N ASN A 107 1.87 16.91 -8.17
CA ASN A 107 0.66 17.31 -7.45
C ASN A 107 -0.55 17.49 -8.37
N THR A 108 -0.39 18.00 -9.57
CA THR A 108 -1.46 18.18 -10.54
C THR A 108 -2.10 16.83 -10.87
N THR A 109 -1.30 15.83 -11.22
CA THR A 109 -1.77 14.48 -11.54
C THR A 109 -2.35 13.78 -10.32
N TYR A 110 -1.66 13.89 -9.18
CA TYR A 110 -2.09 13.27 -7.92
C TYR A 110 -3.46 13.78 -7.46
N LYS A 111 -3.68 15.10 -7.48
CA LYS A 111 -4.96 15.72 -7.08
C LYS A 111 -6.11 15.30 -7.98
N ALA A 112 -5.85 15.14 -9.29
CA ALA A 112 -6.85 14.66 -10.24
C ALA A 112 -7.20 13.18 -10.07
N TYR A 113 -6.25 12.38 -9.58
CA TYR A 113 -6.42 10.94 -9.39
C TYR A 113 -7.30 10.59 -8.18
N PHE A 114 -7.17 11.32 -7.08
CA PHE A 114 -7.85 11.03 -5.82
C PHE A 114 -9.03 11.98 -5.57
N LYS A 115 -10.17 11.40 -5.16
CA LYS A 115 -11.29 12.14 -4.57
C LYS A 115 -10.98 12.48 -3.10
N ASP A 116 -11.72 13.41 -2.52
CA ASP A 116 -11.66 13.70 -1.09
C ASP A 116 -12.45 12.66 -0.28
N PRO A 117 -11.97 12.32 0.94
CA PRO A 117 -10.71 12.73 1.55
C PRO A 117 -9.53 12.04 0.87
N LYS A 118 -8.44 12.78 0.62
CA LYS A 118 -7.21 12.23 0.08
C LYS A 118 -6.42 11.47 1.16
N PRO A 119 -5.62 10.45 0.80
CA PRO A 119 -4.75 9.77 1.75
C PRO A 119 -3.70 10.72 2.36
N ALA A 120 -3.26 10.42 3.59
CA ALA A 120 -2.07 11.06 4.15
C ALA A 120 -0.88 10.81 3.22
N ARG A 121 -0.01 11.82 3.04
CA ARG A 121 1.11 11.71 2.10
C ARG A 121 2.38 12.35 2.63
N THR A 122 3.49 11.66 2.44
CA THR A 122 4.84 12.23 2.51
C THR A 122 5.42 12.26 1.11
N THR A 123 6.07 13.37 0.73
CA THR A 123 6.81 13.47 -0.53
C THR A 123 8.24 13.90 -0.23
N VAL A 124 9.20 13.19 -0.77
CA VAL A 124 10.63 13.51 -0.64
C VAL A 124 11.32 13.51 -1.99
N VAL A 125 12.35 14.33 -2.10
CA VAL A 125 13.26 14.34 -3.24
C VAL A 125 14.42 13.41 -2.89
N VAL A 126 14.72 12.49 -3.80
CA VAL A 126 15.85 11.56 -3.70
C VAL A 126 16.88 11.85 -4.79
N SER A 127 18.12 11.51 -4.55
CA SER A 127 19.19 11.73 -5.54
C SER A 127 19.02 10.88 -6.80
N LYS A 128 18.44 9.69 -6.67
CA LYS A 128 18.18 8.74 -7.75
C LYS A 128 17.22 7.66 -7.29
N LEU A 129 16.38 7.15 -8.19
CA LEU A 129 15.61 5.92 -8.04
C LEU A 129 16.39 4.74 -8.62
N VAL A 130 15.98 3.52 -8.26
CA VAL A 130 16.47 2.30 -8.93
C VAL A 130 15.78 2.21 -10.28
N GLY A 131 16.56 2.29 -11.37
CA GLY A 131 16.03 2.35 -12.72
C GLY A 131 16.10 3.74 -13.33
N ALA A 132 15.31 3.99 -14.37
CA ALA A 132 15.32 5.22 -15.16
C ALA A 132 14.12 6.14 -14.87
N GLY A 133 13.25 5.77 -13.93
CA GLY A 133 12.08 6.54 -13.56
C GLY A 133 12.40 7.82 -12.77
N HIS A 134 11.43 8.73 -12.73
CA HIS A 134 11.51 9.99 -12.00
C HIS A 134 10.58 10.00 -10.78
N VAL A 135 9.68 9.02 -10.66
CA VAL A 135 8.77 8.86 -9.52
C VAL A 135 8.66 7.41 -9.12
N GLU A 136 8.61 7.18 -7.80
CA GLU A 136 8.23 5.91 -7.19
C GLU A 136 7.24 6.20 -6.06
N ILE A 137 6.20 5.38 -5.92
CA ILE A 137 5.15 5.59 -4.92
C ILE A 137 4.88 4.27 -4.18
N THR A 138 4.84 4.33 -2.84
CA THR A 138 4.33 3.24 -2.00
C THR A 138 2.95 3.62 -1.45
N ALA A 139 2.16 2.62 -1.10
CA ALA A 139 0.84 2.86 -0.50
C ALA A 139 0.56 1.87 0.64
N THR A 140 -0.19 2.35 1.63
CA THR A 140 -0.85 1.52 2.63
C THR A 140 -2.35 1.73 2.50
N ALA A 141 -3.10 0.64 2.32
CA ALA A 141 -4.55 0.65 2.25
C ALA A 141 -5.14 -0.20 3.38
N ARG A 142 -6.36 0.14 3.84
CA ARG A 142 -7.06 -0.61 4.89
C ARG A 142 -8.53 -0.74 4.57
N LYS A 143 -9.06 -1.95 4.84
CA LYS A 143 -10.49 -2.27 4.72
C LYS A 143 -11.01 -2.97 5.96
#